data_9d261a1dce1859d403513cb30d91f602
#
_entry.id   9d261a1dce1859d403513cb30d91f602
#
_cell.length_a   1.000
_cell.length_b   1.000
_cell.length_c   1.000
_cell.angle_alpha   90.00
_cell.angle_beta   90.00
_cell.angle_gamma   90.00
#
_symmetry.space_group_name_H-M   'P 1'
#
loop_
_entity.id
_entity.type
_entity.pdbx_description
1 polymer ?
#
loop_
_entity_poly.entity_id
_entity_poly.type
_entity_poly.pdbx_seq_one_letter_code
_entity_poly.pdbx_strand_id
1 'polypeptide(L)'
;YLQTKHTVTLLDGSGLSDEALLKKIRKDISVGSIDAGLIISEGFERKVELGKKGIISIKDDRQAASFYIDSQIQTFLRFALSTKEATGAFDFEKVRNALAVRTEVINVNREEDTSTAAGLKYFFNFLGWAIFSLIINSIGWALFELNNERLRIRTAVSPVSNMRFAFENFAAQLTVVALFLAVLIAFAALMYRQTIRTLPLASYTLNAAVYAAVVLSAVFMLNAALKKGAVMGIVGTVLPLSLAFISGIFLDQELLPKSITTLAQVFPTYYYVRANTFTERMLR
;
A
#
# COMPACT_ATOMS: atom_id res chain seq x y z
N TYR A 1 -24.87 26.46 5.08
CA TYR A 1 -23.61 25.72 5.02
C TYR A 1 -23.59 24.66 3.92
N LEU A 2 -24.55 23.73 3.89
CA LEU A 2 -24.59 22.70 2.84
C LEU A 2 -24.83 23.28 1.44
N GLN A 3 -25.67 24.31 1.32
CA GLN A 3 -25.96 24.98 0.03
C GLN A 3 -24.72 25.66 -0.60
N THR A 4 -23.70 25.99 0.19
CA THR A 4 -22.46 26.56 -0.33
C THR A 4 -21.50 25.52 -0.93
N LYS A 5 -21.72 24.25 -0.65
CA LYS A 5 -20.83 23.15 -1.06
C LYS A 5 -21.49 22.10 -1.94
N HIS A 6 -22.82 22.03 -1.91
CA HIS A 6 -23.62 21.02 -2.59
C HIS A 6 -24.86 21.65 -3.24
N THR A 7 -25.37 21.01 -4.28
CA THR A 7 -26.69 21.35 -4.83
C THR A 7 -27.76 20.80 -3.90
N VAL A 8 -28.46 21.68 -3.19
CA VAL A 8 -29.49 21.31 -2.21
C VAL A 8 -30.85 21.64 -2.77
N THR A 9 -31.71 20.62 -2.91
CA THR A 9 -33.10 20.78 -3.27
C THR A 9 -33.95 20.69 -2.00
N LEU A 10 -34.69 21.74 -1.68
CA LEU A 10 -35.62 21.75 -0.56
C LEU A 10 -36.95 21.09 -1.03
N LEU A 11 -37.34 20.03 -0.34
CA LEU A 11 -38.67 19.41 -0.53
C LEU A 11 -39.60 19.98 0.53
N ASP A 12 -40.72 20.56 0.06
CA ASP A 12 -41.79 20.95 0.96
C ASP A 12 -42.52 19.69 1.44
N GLY A 13 -42.35 19.41 2.74
CA GLY A 13 -42.96 18.24 3.40
C GLY A 13 -44.36 18.48 3.95
N SER A 14 -44.90 19.67 3.76
CA SER A 14 -46.24 20.03 4.26
C SER A 14 -47.31 19.14 3.61
N GLY A 15 -47.82 18.18 4.37
CA GLY A 15 -48.86 17.24 3.97
C GLY A 15 -48.47 15.78 3.71
N LEU A 16 -47.21 15.43 3.84
CA LEU A 16 -46.73 14.05 3.75
C LEU A 16 -46.35 13.52 5.15
N SER A 17 -46.70 12.29 5.45
CA SER A 17 -46.22 11.63 6.67
C SER A 17 -44.72 11.35 6.55
N ASP A 18 -44.01 11.35 7.72
CA ASP A 18 -42.58 11.04 7.76
C ASP A 18 -42.22 9.75 7.05
N GLU A 19 -43.06 8.73 7.10
CA GLU A 19 -42.87 7.46 6.39
C GLU A 19 -42.96 7.60 4.85
N ALA A 20 -43.85 8.43 4.35
CA ALA A 20 -43.97 8.67 2.91
C ALA A 20 -42.77 9.46 2.37
N LEU A 21 -42.24 10.43 3.14
CA LEU A 21 -41.05 11.18 2.86
C LEU A 21 -39.83 10.26 2.84
N LEU A 22 -39.67 9.40 3.85
CA LEU A 22 -38.58 8.41 3.94
C LEU A 22 -38.59 7.47 2.73
N LYS A 23 -39.77 6.99 2.33
CA LYS A 23 -39.94 6.08 1.17
C LYS A 23 -39.57 6.78 -0.14
N LYS A 24 -39.95 8.04 -0.31
CA LYS A 24 -39.63 8.85 -1.49
C LYS A 24 -38.13 9.09 -1.58
N ILE A 25 -37.48 9.57 -0.50
CA ILE A 25 -36.02 9.82 -0.44
C ILE A 25 -35.23 8.55 -0.72
N ARG A 26 -35.62 7.43 -0.12
CA ARG A 26 -34.95 6.14 -0.38
C ARG A 26 -35.04 5.72 -1.84
N LYS A 27 -36.19 5.93 -2.47
CA LYS A 27 -36.38 5.65 -3.89
C LYS A 27 -35.46 6.53 -4.75
N ASP A 28 -35.41 7.82 -4.46
CA ASP A 28 -34.60 8.79 -5.22
C ASP A 28 -33.09 8.53 -5.08
N ILE A 29 -32.64 8.09 -3.89
CA ILE A 29 -31.29 7.61 -3.67
C ILE A 29 -31.01 6.32 -4.46
N SER A 30 -31.97 5.37 -4.45
CA SER A 30 -31.79 4.08 -5.13
C SER A 30 -31.68 4.20 -6.64
N VAL A 31 -32.33 5.22 -7.22
CA VAL A 31 -32.32 5.55 -8.66
C VAL A 31 -31.09 6.43 -9.01
N GLY A 32 -30.35 6.91 -8.02
CA GLY A 32 -29.16 7.75 -8.22
C GLY A 32 -29.49 9.20 -8.60
N SER A 33 -30.71 9.67 -8.33
CA SER A 33 -31.14 11.05 -8.60
C SER A 33 -30.64 12.03 -7.51
N ILE A 34 -30.40 11.53 -6.30
CA ILE A 34 -29.83 12.27 -5.18
C ILE A 34 -28.81 11.40 -4.44
N ASP A 35 -27.75 12.02 -3.91
CA ASP A 35 -26.67 11.32 -3.20
C ASP A 35 -27.00 11.06 -1.72
N ALA A 36 -27.77 11.95 -1.10
CA ALA A 36 -28.22 11.82 0.29
C ALA A 36 -29.49 12.62 0.54
N GLY A 37 -30.28 12.20 1.51
CA GLY A 37 -31.45 12.90 1.98
C GLY A 37 -31.35 13.25 3.47
N LEU A 38 -31.84 14.42 3.83
CA LEU A 38 -31.85 14.92 5.21
C LEU A 38 -33.27 15.29 5.61
N ILE A 39 -33.70 14.77 6.76
CA ILE A 39 -34.94 15.18 7.41
C ILE A 39 -34.58 15.93 8.68
N ILE A 40 -34.97 17.20 8.74
CA ILE A 40 -34.80 18.06 9.92
C ILE A 40 -36.13 18.08 10.65
N SER A 41 -36.16 17.56 11.87
CA SER A 41 -37.37 17.50 12.67
C SER A 41 -37.79 18.86 13.19
N GLU A 42 -39.06 19.12 13.36
CA GLU A 42 -39.55 20.29 14.09
C GLU A 42 -38.94 20.37 15.50
N GLY A 43 -38.57 21.57 15.93
CA GLY A 43 -37.91 21.78 17.21
C GLY A 43 -36.46 21.24 17.24
N PHE A 44 -35.79 21.21 16.10
CA PHE A 44 -34.41 20.75 15.93
C PHE A 44 -33.46 21.29 17.01
N GLU A 45 -33.48 22.61 17.26
CA GLU A 45 -32.63 23.25 18.25
C GLU A 45 -32.81 22.63 19.64
N ARG A 46 -34.07 22.50 20.07
CA ARG A 46 -34.41 21.92 21.38
C ARG A 46 -34.07 20.43 21.50
N LYS A 47 -34.18 19.69 20.39
CA LYS A 47 -33.79 18.26 20.37
C LYS A 47 -32.29 18.09 20.46
N VAL A 48 -31.53 18.92 19.76
CA VAL A 48 -30.05 18.91 19.85
C VAL A 48 -29.57 19.33 21.23
N GLU A 49 -30.26 20.31 21.86
CA GLU A 49 -30.01 20.72 23.24
C GLU A 49 -30.15 19.58 24.26
N LEU A 50 -31.14 18.73 24.07
CA LEU A 50 -31.43 17.58 24.91
C LEU A 50 -30.57 16.36 24.56
N GLY A 51 -29.58 16.48 23.67
CA GLY A 51 -28.75 15.35 23.19
C GLY A 51 -29.52 14.34 22.34
N LYS A 52 -30.74 14.70 21.85
CA LYS A 52 -31.56 13.83 21.02
C LYS A 52 -31.25 14.04 19.55
N LYS A 53 -31.44 12.99 18.73
CA LYS A 53 -31.27 13.08 17.26
C LYS A 53 -32.29 14.05 16.67
N GLY A 54 -31.83 15.21 16.23
CA GLY A 54 -32.66 16.25 15.58
C GLY A 54 -32.62 16.17 14.04
N ILE A 55 -31.69 15.42 13.47
CA ILE A 55 -31.53 15.20 12.03
C ILE A 55 -31.51 13.70 11.76
N ILE A 56 -32.26 13.27 10.74
CA ILE A 56 -32.23 11.92 10.18
C ILE A 56 -31.52 12.03 8.84
N SER A 57 -30.35 11.43 8.73
CA SER A 57 -29.61 11.28 7.46
C SER A 57 -29.93 9.96 6.82
N ILE A 58 -30.36 9.98 5.56
CA ILE A 58 -30.64 8.82 4.74
C ILE A 58 -29.57 8.77 3.67
N LYS A 59 -28.83 7.68 3.64
CA LYS A 59 -27.65 7.52 2.77
C LYS A 59 -27.62 6.16 2.12
N ASP A 60 -26.90 6.04 1.01
CA ASP A 60 -26.52 4.76 0.43
C ASP A 60 -25.10 4.42 0.91
N ASP A 61 -24.97 3.31 1.64
CA ASP A 61 -23.68 2.84 2.17
C ASP A 61 -22.68 2.44 1.07
N ARG A 62 -23.08 2.45 -0.19
CA ARG A 62 -22.23 2.16 -1.34
C ARG A 62 -21.62 3.40 -1.99
N GLN A 63 -22.05 4.59 -1.62
CA GLN A 63 -21.61 5.84 -2.23
C GLN A 63 -20.72 6.66 -1.28
N ALA A 64 -19.49 6.94 -1.71
CA ALA A 64 -18.53 7.76 -0.95
C ALA A 64 -19.07 9.18 -0.69
N ALA A 65 -19.83 9.75 -1.61
CA ALA A 65 -20.47 11.07 -1.48
C ALA A 65 -21.39 11.14 -0.28
N SER A 66 -22.15 10.09 0.01
CA SER A 66 -23.07 10.01 1.14
C SER A 66 -22.35 10.08 2.48
N PHE A 67 -21.19 9.41 2.60
CA PHE A 67 -20.36 9.46 3.80
C PHE A 67 -19.73 10.84 4.01
N TYR A 68 -19.34 11.49 2.93
CA TYR A 68 -18.77 12.83 2.99
C TYR A 68 -19.79 13.85 3.52
N ILE A 69 -21.04 13.80 3.02
CA ILE A 69 -22.15 14.66 3.48
C ILE A 69 -22.43 14.41 4.97
N ASP A 70 -22.52 13.15 5.39
CA ASP A 70 -22.77 12.78 6.79
C ASP A 70 -21.65 13.30 7.73
N SER A 71 -20.41 13.16 7.31
CA SER A 71 -19.24 13.71 8.05
C SER A 71 -19.31 15.23 8.19
N GLN A 72 -19.73 15.95 7.15
CA GLN A 72 -19.89 17.41 7.21
C GLN A 72 -21.01 17.84 8.16
N ILE A 73 -22.13 17.11 8.16
CA ILE A 73 -23.24 17.36 9.08
C ILE A 73 -22.80 17.13 10.52
N GLN A 74 -22.13 16.03 10.78
CA GLN A 74 -21.62 15.74 12.12
C GLN A 74 -20.61 16.76 12.61
N THR A 75 -19.73 17.23 11.72
CA THR A 75 -18.79 18.30 12.02
C THR A 75 -19.51 19.59 12.36
N PHE A 76 -20.50 20.00 11.56
CA PHE A 76 -21.32 21.16 11.82
C PHE A 76 -22.02 21.10 13.19
N LEU A 77 -22.65 19.96 13.50
CA LEU A 77 -23.36 19.75 14.77
C LEU A 77 -22.41 19.81 15.97
N ARG A 78 -21.22 19.21 15.86
CA ARG A 78 -20.19 19.29 16.92
C ARG A 78 -19.75 20.72 17.18
N PHE A 79 -19.48 21.51 16.14
CA PHE A 79 -19.13 22.92 16.28
C PHE A 79 -20.27 23.76 16.86
N ALA A 80 -21.53 23.50 16.45
CA ALA A 80 -22.69 24.18 17.00
C ALA A 80 -22.87 23.91 18.50
N LEU A 81 -22.68 22.65 18.95
CA LEU A 81 -22.72 22.29 20.36
C LEU A 81 -21.57 22.91 21.15
N SER A 82 -20.34 22.87 20.63
CA SER A 82 -19.19 23.50 21.30
C SER A 82 -19.37 25.02 21.43
N THR A 83 -19.92 25.67 20.41
CA THR A 83 -20.20 27.11 20.45
C THR A 83 -21.25 27.44 21.54
N LYS A 84 -22.28 26.60 21.67
CA LYS A 84 -23.28 26.74 22.72
C LYS A 84 -22.67 26.53 24.10
N GLU A 85 -21.84 25.52 24.32
CA GLU A 85 -21.16 25.31 25.60
C GLU A 85 -20.30 26.51 26.00
N ALA A 86 -19.66 27.16 25.04
CA ALA A 86 -18.78 28.29 25.25
C ALA A 86 -19.52 29.63 25.45
N THR A 87 -20.66 29.84 24.77
CA THR A 87 -21.37 31.15 24.73
C THR A 87 -22.77 31.12 25.35
N GLY A 88 -23.28 29.95 25.70
CA GLY A 88 -24.62 29.77 26.28
C GLY A 88 -25.78 29.82 25.27
N ALA A 89 -25.49 30.14 23.99
CA ALA A 89 -26.49 30.21 22.91
C ALA A 89 -26.00 29.59 21.60
N PHE A 90 -26.94 29.11 20.78
CA PHE A 90 -26.61 28.67 19.42
C PHE A 90 -26.36 29.90 18.52
N ASP A 91 -25.14 30.07 18.05
CA ASP A 91 -24.76 31.07 17.07
C ASP A 91 -24.36 30.43 15.76
N PHE A 92 -25.35 30.16 14.92
CA PHE A 92 -25.14 29.47 13.62
C PHE A 92 -24.32 30.31 12.63
N GLU A 93 -24.30 31.66 12.78
CA GLU A 93 -23.44 32.51 11.96
C GLU A 93 -21.98 32.34 12.33
N LYS A 94 -21.64 32.30 13.60
CA LYS A 94 -20.27 32.05 14.04
C LYS A 94 -19.80 30.66 13.63
N VAL A 95 -20.68 29.65 13.78
CA VAL A 95 -20.37 28.28 13.32
C VAL A 95 -20.13 28.22 11.80
N ARG A 96 -20.99 28.91 11.03
CA ARG A 96 -20.84 29.00 9.58
C ARG A 96 -19.52 29.67 9.20
N ASN A 97 -19.19 30.77 9.82
CA ASN A 97 -17.99 31.54 9.56
C ASN A 97 -16.74 30.79 9.99
N ALA A 98 -16.76 30.10 11.12
CA ALA A 98 -15.67 29.24 11.58
C ALA A 98 -15.40 28.07 10.62
N LEU A 99 -16.47 27.46 10.09
CA LEU A 99 -16.36 26.36 9.11
C LEU A 99 -16.07 26.87 7.68
N ALA A 100 -16.33 28.14 7.38
CA ALA A 100 -15.98 28.78 6.12
C ALA A 100 -14.51 29.21 6.07
N VAL A 101 -13.86 29.36 7.22
CA VAL A 101 -12.41 29.55 7.29
C VAL A 101 -11.79 28.27 6.70
N ARG A 102 -11.38 28.36 5.44
CA ARG A 102 -10.50 27.35 4.86
C ARG A 102 -9.24 27.36 5.72
N THR A 103 -9.08 26.36 6.56
CA THR A 103 -7.75 25.98 7.01
C THR A 103 -6.96 25.81 5.74
N GLU A 104 -5.99 26.68 5.51
CA GLU A 104 -5.01 26.48 4.46
C GLU A 104 -4.36 25.13 4.82
N VAL A 105 -4.85 24.07 4.20
CA VAL A 105 -4.14 22.82 4.20
C VAL A 105 -2.93 23.14 3.35
N ILE A 106 -1.87 23.62 4.00
CA ILE A 106 -0.56 23.55 3.42
C ILE A 106 -0.38 22.04 3.24
N ASN A 107 -0.73 21.55 2.04
CA ASN A 107 -0.10 20.37 1.55
C ASN A 107 1.36 20.73 1.72
N VAL A 108 2.02 20.10 2.70
CA VAL A 108 3.46 20.03 2.67
C VAL A 108 3.68 19.39 1.32
N ASN A 109 3.86 20.23 0.29
CA ASN A 109 4.30 19.79 -1.00
C ASN A 109 5.55 19.01 -0.65
N ARG A 110 5.42 17.71 -0.57
CA ARG A 110 6.55 16.86 -0.77
C ARG A 110 7.03 17.32 -2.13
N GLU A 111 8.11 18.08 -2.12
CA GLU A 111 8.75 18.53 -3.34
C GLU A 111 8.71 17.37 -4.31
N GLU A 112 8.43 17.61 -5.58
CA GLU A 112 8.31 16.53 -6.58
C GLU A 112 9.47 15.55 -6.49
N ASP A 113 10.65 16.03 -6.10
CA ASP A 113 11.85 15.24 -5.82
C ASP A 113 11.68 14.23 -4.67
N THR A 114 10.98 14.59 -3.58
CA THR A 114 10.74 13.64 -2.47
C THR A 114 9.72 12.57 -2.85
N SER A 115 8.74 12.88 -3.69
CA SER A 115 7.79 11.89 -4.19
C SER A 115 8.44 10.91 -5.16
N THR A 116 9.35 11.41 -6.01
CA THR A 116 10.10 10.59 -6.96
C THR A 116 11.13 9.69 -6.26
N ALA A 117 11.84 10.20 -5.24
CA ALA A 117 12.76 9.43 -4.41
C ALA A 117 12.05 8.30 -3.65
N ALA A 118 10.87 8.60 -3.08
CA ALA A 118 10.02 7.60 -2.45
C ALA A 118 9.54 6.54 -3.45
N GLY A 119 9.11 6.95 -4.64
CA GLY A 119 8.71 6.05 -5.72
C GLY A 119 9.84 5.09 -6.13
N LEU A 120 11.06 5.61 -6.25
CA LEU A 120 12.24 4.79 -6.56
C LEU A 120 12.54 3.79 -5.45
N LYS A 121 12.47 4.21 -4.17
CA LYS A 121 12.62 3.29 -3.02
C LYS A 121 11.62 2.15 -3.10
N TYR A 122 10.33 2.45 -3.30
CA TYR A 122 9.29 1.42 -3.37
C TYR A 122 9.48 0.50 -4.57
N PHE A 123 9.90 1.03 -5.72
CA PHE A 123 10.25 0.22 -6.88
C PHE A 123 11.37 -0.79 -6.53
N PHE A 124 12.47 -0.33 -5.94
CA PHE A 124 13.56 -1.21 -5.57
C PHE A 124 13.21 -2.15 -4.41
N ASN A 125 12.36 -1.74 -3.48
CA ASN A 125 11.85 -2.65 -2.45
C ASN A 125 11.06 -3.81 -3.10
N PHE A 126 10.13 -3.49 -4.00
CA PHE A 126 9.37 -4.50 -4.74
C PHE A 126 10.26 -5.40 -5.59
N LEU A 127 11.34 -4.84 -6.16
CA LEU A 127 12.35 -5.58 -6.89
C LEU A 127 12.99 -6.68 -6.02
N GLY A 128 13.15 -6.46 -4.71
CA GLY A 128 13.67 -7.49 -3.79
C GLY A 128 12.79 -8.74 -3.74
N TRP A 129 11.46 -8.58 -3.71
CA TRP A 129 10.54 -9.72 -3.84
C TRP A 129 10.64 -10.40 -5.20
N ALA A 130 10.71 -9.61 -6.28
CA ALA A 130 10.81 -10.12 -7.65
C ALA A 130 12.11 -10.91 -7.87
N ILE A 131 13.25 -10.40 -7.39
CA ILE A 131 14.55 -11.07 -7.42
C ILE A 131 14.47 -12.42 -6.71
N PHE A 132 13.97 -12.45 -5.49
CA PHE A 132 13.86 -13.68 -4.72
C PHE A 132 12.95 -14.70 -5.38
N SER A 133 11.76 -14.26 -5.82
CA SER A 133 10.79 -15.10 -6.52
C SER A 133 11.35 -15.67 -7.82
N LEU A 134 12.05 -14.86 -8.61
CA LEU A 134 12.65 -15.32 -9.87
C LEU A 134 13.77 -16.32 -9.62
N ILE A 135 14.69 -16.03 -8.70
CA ILE A 135 15.82 -16.90 -8.42
C ILE A 135 15.32 -18.26 -7.91
N ILE A 136 14.39 -18.27 -6.96
CA ILE A 136 13.92 -19.55 -6.39
C ILE A 136 13.08 -20.36 -7.40
N ASN A 137 12.25 -19.70 -8.22
CA ASN A 137 11.39 -20.39 -9.18
C ASN A 137 12.08 -20.76 -10.49
N SER A 138 13.10 -20.05 -10.93
CA SER A 138 13.85 -20.39 -12.14
C SER A 138 15.06 -21.26 -11.80
N ILE A 139 15.96 -20.70 -11.01
CA ILE A 139 17.23 -21.34 -10.68
C ILE A 139 17.03 -22.48 -9.70
N GLY A 140 16.14 -22.29 -8.72
CA GLY A 140 15.81 -23.35 -7.77
C GLY A 140 15.26 -24.60 -8.45
N TRP A 141 14.36 -24.45 -9.40
CA TRP A 141 13.88 -25.60 -10.21
C TRP A 141 14.95 -26.20 -11.09
N ALA A 142 15.78 -25.39 -11.76
CA ALA A 142 16.89 -25.88 -12.56
C ALA A 142 17.89 -26.69 -11.71
N LEU A 143 18.23 -26.22 -10.53
CA LEU A 143 19.10 -26.93 -9.57
C LEU A 143 18.44 -28.22 -9.06
N PHE A 144 17.14 -28.19 -8.78
CA PHE A 144 16.40 -29.34 -8.34
C PHE A 144 16.44 -30.47 -9.40
N GLU A 145 16.23 -30.13 -10.69
CA GLU A 145 16.31 -31.06 -11.79
C GLU A 145 17.75 -31.60 -12.02
N LEU A 146 18.76 -30.73 -11.87
CA LEU A 146 20.17 -31.16 -11.97
C LEU A 146 20.58 -32.11 -10.84
N ASN A 147 19.93 -32.00 -9.66
CA ASN A 147 20.14 -32.92 -8.54
C ASN A 147 19.39 -34.26 -8.69
N ASN A 148 18.61 -34.46 -9.78
CA ASN A 148 17.95 -35.73 -10.06
C ASN A 148 18.99 -36.83 -10.19
N GLU A 149 18.73 -37.98 -9.55
CA GLU A 149 19.64 -39.13 -9.47
C GLU A 149 20.16 -39.58 -10.84
N ARG A 150 19.29 -39.59 -11.84
CA ARG A 150 19.66 -40.00 -13.22
C ARG A 150 20.69 -39.04 -13.84
N LEU A 151 20.53 -37.75 -13.65
CA LEU A 151 21.46 -36.73 -14.16
C LEU A 151 22.77 -36.77 -13.37
N ARG A 152 22.69 -36.94 -12.04
CA ARG A 152 23.85 -37.03 -11.16
C ARG A 152 24.73 -38.21 -11.51
N ILE A 153 24.18 -39.39 -11.79
CA ILE A 153 24.93 -40.58 -12.22
C ILE A 153 25.64 -40.30 -13.57
N ARG A 154 24.95 -39.68 -14.53
CA ARG A 154 25.55 -39.33 -15.83
C ARG A 154 26.67 -38.33 -15.69
N THR A 155 26.51 -37.32 -14.80
CA THR A 155 27.55 -36.32 -14.53
C THR A 155 28.76 -36.95 -13.82
N ALA A 156 28.54 -37.92 -12.92
CA ALA A 156 29.59 -38.60 -12.18
C ALA A 156 30.50 -39.47 -13.07
N VAL A 157 29.99 -40.02 -14.20
CA VAL A 157 30.78 -40.76 -15.21
C VAL A 157 31.37 -39.84 -16.29
N SER A 158 31.10 -38.56 -16.26
CA SER A 158 31.66 -37.56 -17.18
C SER A 158 33.12 -37.24 -16.83
N PRO A 159 33.99 -36.95 -17.81
CA PRO A 159 35.38 -36.54 -17.54
C PRO A 159 35.51 -35.13 -16.92
N VAL A 160 34.38 -34.48 -16.64
CA VAL A 160 34.34 -33.13 -16.02
C VAL A 160 34.45 -33.25 -14.49
N SER A 161 35.40 -32.55 -13.89
CA SER A 161 35.52 -32.52 -12.43
C SER A 161 34.29 -31.85 -11.77
N ASN A 162 33.87 -32.38 -10.62
CA ASN A 162 32.72 -31.86 -9.88
C ASN A 162 32.85 -30.35 -9.57
N MET A 163 34.08 -29.87 -9.31
CA MET A 163 34.36 -28.46 -9.03
C MET A 163 34.12 -27.59 -10.28
N ARG A 164 34.58 -28.05 -11.44
CA ARG A 164 34.34 -27.35 -12.71
C ARG A 164 32.87 -27.29 -13.06
N PHE A 165 32.15 -28.41 -12.91
CA PHE A 165 30.71 -28.48 -13.13
C PHE A 165 29.93 -27.49 -12.20
N ALA A 166 30.28 -27.46 -10.90
CA ALA A 166 29.67 -26.57 -9.94
C ALA A 166 29.93 -25.10 -10.28
N PHE A 167 31.17 -24.79 -10.68
CA PHE A 167 31.53 -23.43 -11.06
C PHE A 167 30.85 -22.96 -12.34
N GLU A 168 30.82 -23.80 -13.40
CA GLU A 168 30.15 -23.49 -14.66
C GLU A 168 28.64 -23.30 -14.45
N ASN A 169 28.02 -24.14 -13.62
CA ASN A 169 26.61 -24.02 -13.27
C ASN A 169 26.33 -22.73 -12.47
N PHE A 170 27.18 -22.39 -11.48
CA PHE A 170 27.07 -21.14 -10.74
C PHE A 170 27.24 -19.92 -11.64
N ALA A 171 28.24 -19.92 -12.53
CA ALA A 171 28.49 -18.84 -13.46
C ALA A 171 27.31 -18.63 -14.44
N ALA A 172 26.73 -19.73 -14.95
CA ALA A 172 25.56 -19.67 -15.82
C ALA A 172 24.36 -19.02 -15.10
N GLN A 173 24.13 -19.41 -13.84
CA GLN A 173 23.01 -18.84 -13.05
C GLN A 173 23.25 -17.37 -12.68
N LEU A 174 24.49 -17.02 -12.34
CA LEU A 174 24.87 -15.62 -12.10
C LEU A 174 24.63 -14.77 -13.35
N THR A 175 24.91 -15.31 -14.55
CA THR A 175 24.65 -14.63 -15.82
C THR A 175 23.14 -14.39 -16.03
N VAL A 176 22.29 -15.37 -15.73
CA VAL A 176 20.82 -15.20 -15.81
C VAL A 176 20.33 -14.14 -14.84
N VAL A 177 20.81 -14.15 -13.61
CA VAL A 177 20.48 -13.14 -12.59
C VAL A 177 20.94 -11.76 -13.01
N ALA A 178 22.18 -11.63 -13.53
CA ALA A 178 22.72 -10.36 -14.01
C ALA A 178 21.92 -9.80 -15.18
N LEU A 179 21.52 -10.65 -16.12
CA LEU A 179 20.67 -10.24 -17.24
C LEU A 179 19.30 -9.75 -16.77
N PHE A 180 18.69 -10.46 -15.84
CA PHE A 180 17.41 -10.06 -15.26
C PHE A 180 17.52 -8.72 -14.53
N LEU A 181 18.55 -8.55 -13.69
CA LEU A 181 18.82 -7.26 -13.04
C LEU A 181 19.04 -6.15 -14.05
N ALA A 182 19.81 -6.39 -15.11
CA ALA A 182 20.08 -5.39 -16.15
C ALA A 182 18.77 -4.91 -16.81
N VAL A 183 17.85 -5.83 -17.12
CA VAL A 183 16.53 -5.49 -17.70
C VAL A 183 15.72 -4.64 -16.73
N LEU A 184 15.66 -5.00 -15.45
CA LEU A 184 14.88 -4.27 -14.46
C LEU A 184 15.48 -2.90 -14.13
N ILE A 185 16.80 -2.80 -14.09
CA ILE A 185 17.49 -1.51 -13.91
C ILE A 185 17.30 -0.62 -15.14
N ALA A 186 17.37 -1.18 -16.33
CA ALA A 186 17.08 -0.43 -17.57
C ALA A 186 15.64 0.08 -17.57
N PHE A 187 14.68 -0.72 -17.10
CA PHE A 187 13.29 -0.30 -16.92
C PHE A 187 13.16 0.85 -15.90
N ALA A 188 13.83 0.75 -14.74
CA ALA A 188 13.88 1.83 -13.77
C ALA A 188 14.49 3.12 -14.36
N ALA A 189 15.60 2.99 -15.09
CA ALA A 189 16.25 4.11 -15.74
C ALA A 189 15.34 4.79 -16.79
N LEU A 190 14.52 4.02 -17.48
CA LEU A 190 13.55 4.54 -18.45
C LEU A 190 12.39 5.26 -17.74
N MET A 191 11.84 4.67 -16.69
CA MET A 191 10.74 5.26 -15.91
C MET A 191 11.13 6.58 -15.25
N TYR A 192 12.34 6.64 -14.66
CA TYR A 192 12.84 7.81 -13.94
C TYR A 192 13.82 8.67 -14.78
N ARG A 193 13.71 8.60 -16.11
CA ARG A 193 14.63 9.24 -17.05
C ARG A 193 14.85 10.72 -16.78
N GLN A 194 13.83 11.45 -16.39
CA GLN A 194 13.92 12.90 -16.18
C GLN A 194 14.71 13.25 -14.91
N THR A 195 14.66 12.41 -13.89
CA THR A 195 15.25 12.66 -12.56
C THR A 195 16.45 11.75 -12.27
N ILE A 196 16.87 10.94 -13.24
CA ILE A 196 17.93 9.93 -13.07
C ILE A 196 19.28 10.51 -12.62
N ARG A 197 19.54 11.78 -12.96
CA ARG A 197 20.82 12.46 -12.61
C ARG A 197 20.89 12.87 -11.15
N THR A 198 19.76 13.09 -10.50
CA THR A 198 19.65 13.50 -9.09
C THR A 198 19.43 12.31 -8.16
N LEU A 199 19.05 11.15 -8.70
CA LEU A 199 18.74 9.96 -7.90
C LEU A 199 19.96 9.02 -7.79
N PRO A 200 20.21 8.40 -6.61
CA PRO A 200 21.34 7.51 -6.39
C PRO A 200 21.07 6.10 -6.94
N LEU A 201 20.77 6.00 -8.22
CA LEU A 201 20.45 4.73 -8.89
C LEU A 201 21.58 3.69 -8.71
N ALA A 202 22.84 4.14 -8.68
CA ALA A 202 23.98 3.26 -8.47
C ALA A 202 23.94 2.56 -7.12
N SER A 203 23.56 3.27 -6.04
CA SER A 203 23.43 2.69 -4.70
C SER A 203 22.35 1.64 -4.63
N TYR A 204 21.18 1.91 -5.19
CA TYR A 204 20.08 0.94 -5.29
C TYR A 204 20.47 -0.27 -6.13
N THR A 205 21.15 -0.06 -7.26
CA THR A 205 21.61 -1.13 -8.15
C THR A 205 22.63 -2.02 -7.45
N LEU A 206 23.59 -1.43 -6.74
CA LEU A 206 24.59 -2.18 -5.97
C LEU A 206 23.93 -3.01 -4.88
N ASN A 207 23.00 -2.42 -4.13
CA ASN A 207 22.24 -3.14 -3.09
C ASN A 207 21.46 -4.31 -3.69
N ALA A 208 20.80 -4.12 -4.83
CA ALA A 208 20.06 -5.17 -5.54
C ALA A 208 20.99 -6.30 -6.02
N ALA A 209 22.19 -5.97 -6.54
CA ALA A 209 23.17 -6.94 -6.99
C ALA A 209 23.72 -7.79 -5.83
N VAL A 210 24.08 -7.14 -4.71
CA VAL A 210 24.53 -7.84 -3.49
C VAL A 210 23.41 -8.75 -2.95
N TYR A 211 22.19 -8.23 -2.88
CA TYR A 211 21.06 -8.99 -2.42
C TYR A 211 20.79 -10.23 -3.31
N ALA A 212 20.85 -10.05 -4.63
CA ALA A 212 20.67 -11.16 -5.58
C ALA A 212 21.72 -12.25 -5.40
N ALA A 213 22.97 -11.90 -5.15
CA ALA A 213 24.04 -12.86 -4.85
C ALA A 213 23.78 -13.63 -3.55
N VAL A 214 23.31 -12.96 -2.51
CA VAL A 214 22.95 -13.59 -1.24
C VAL A 214 21.76 -14.54 -1.40
N VAL A 215 20.71 -14.11 -2.13
CA VAL A 215 19.54 -14.95 -2.42
C VAL A 215 19.93 -16.16 -3.26
N LEU A 216 20.78 -15.99 -4.27
CA LEU A 216 21.29 -17.10 -5.07
C LEU A 216 22.00 -18.14 -4.18
N SER A 217 22.86 -17.70 -3.29
CA SER A 217 23.55 -18.57 -2.33
C SER A 217 22.56 -19.30 -1.40
N ALA A 218 21.53 -18.61 -0.91
CA ALA A 218 20.49 -19.20 -0.08
C ALA A 218 19.66 -20.25 -0.84
N VAL A 219 19.35 -20.00 -2.10
CA VAL A 219 18.63 -20.95 -2.96
C VAL A 219 19.48 -22.20 -3.24
N PHE A 220 20.79 -22.08 -3.42
CA PHE A 220 21.70 -23.24 -3.49
C PHE A 220 21.62 -24.09 -2.23
N MET A 221 21.67 -23.47 -1.06
CA MET A 221 21.57 -24.16 0.22
C MET A 221 20.22 -24.84 0.41
N LEU A 222 19.13 -24.16 0.05
CA LEU A 222 17.77 -24.72 0.09
C LEU A 222 17.64 -25.95 -0.81
N ASN A 223 18.19 -25.90 -2.04
CA ASN A 223 18.17 -27.04 -2.97
C ASN A 223 18.91 -28.26 -2.45
N ALA A 224 19.98 -28.08 -1.69
CA ALA A 224 20.69 -29.18 -1.04
C ALA A 224 19.83 -29.87 0.03
N ALA A 225 18.93 -29.13 0.68
CA ALA A 225 18.04 -29.62 1.73
C ALA A 225 16.73 -30.21 1.19
N LEU A 226 16.22 -29.69 0.06
CA LEU A 226 14.91 -30.06 -0.48
C LEU A 226 15.03 -31.28 -1.42
N LYS A 227 14.31 -32.34 -1.07
CA LYS A 227 14.33 -33.63 -1.84
C LYS A 227 13.07 -33.89 -2.67
N LYS A 228 12.00 -33.10 -2.47
CA LYS A 228 10.69 -33.31 -3.10
C LYS A 228 10.27 -32.10 -3.92
N GLY A 229 9.95 -32.28 -5.19
CA GLY A 229 9.51 -31.19 -6.08
C GLY A 229 8.26 -30.44 -5.61
N ALA A 230 7.29 -31.17 -5.03
CA ALA A 230 6.10 -30.51 -4.45
C ALA A 230 6.47 -29.50 -3.34
N VAL A 231 7.47 -29.82 -2.50
CA VAL A 231 7.95 -28.90 -1.46
C VAL A 231 8.65 -27.71 -2.09
N MET A 232 9.41 -27.92 -3.15
CA MET A 232 10.08 -26.85 -3.90
C MET A 232 9.08 -25.83 -4.45
N GLY A 233 7.96 -26.29 -5.02
CA GLY A 233 6.90 -25.40 -5.53
C GLY A 233 6.25 -24.56 -4.42
N ILE A 234 5.95 -25.17 -3.26
CA ILE A 234 5.39 -24.46 -2.10
C ILE A 234 6.39 -23.43 -1.58
N VAL A 235 7.63 -23.84 -1.36
CA VAL A 235 8.69 -22.97 -0.85
C VAL A 235 8.96 -21.82 -1.83
N GLY A 236 8.97 -22.10 -3.15
CA GLY A 236 9.18 -21.09 -4.19
C GLY A 236 8.12 -19.97 -4.21
N THR A 237 6.91 -20.26 -3.75
CA THR A 237 5.83 -19.26 -3.71
C THR A 237 5.69 -18.63 -2.33
N VAL A 238 5.62 -19.45 -1.29
CA VAL A 238 5.30 -18.99 0.08
C VAL A 238 6.46 -18.25 0.70
N LEU A 239 7.70 -18.72 0.52
CA LEU A 239 8.86 -18.12 1.18
C LEU A 239 9.15 -16.69 0.71
N PRO A 240 9.24 -16.37 -0.61
CA PRO A 240 9.45 -14.99 -1.05
C PRO A 240 8.33 -14.06 -0.60
N LEU A 241 7.08 -14.51 -0.65
CA LEU A 241 5.93 -13.72 -0.27
C LEU A 241 5.93 -13.43 1.24
N SER A 242 6.16 -14.44 2.07
CA SER A 242 6.24 -14.28 3.53
C SER A 242 7.38 -13.34 3.93
N LEU A 243 8.55 -13.50 3.32
CA LEU A 243 9.69 -12.62 3.57
C LEU A 243 9.43 -11.19 3.13
N ALA A 244 8.70 -10.99 2.03
CA ALA A 244 8.33 -9.66 1.56
C ALA A 244 7.44 -8.93 2.57
N PHE A 245 6.47 -9.62 3.18
CA PHE A 245 5.61 -9.04 4.21
C PHE A 245 6.37 -8.71 5.49
N ILE A 246 7.13 -9.64 6.05
CA ILE A 246 7.80 -9.45 7.35
C ILE A 246 9.01 -8.51 7.28
N SER A 247 9.63 -8.38 6.10
CA SER A 247 10.85 -7.56 5.93
C SER A 247 10.56 -6.11 5.54
N GLY A 248 9.29 -5.75 5.26
CA GLY A 248 8.93 -4.38 4.95
C GLY A 248 8.99 -4.01 3.46
N ILE A 249 8.89 -4.98 2.55
CA ILE A 249 8.82 -4.71 1.10
C ILE A 249 7.47 -4.07 0.75
N PHE A 250 6.36 -4.63 1.24
CA PHE A 250 5.01 -4.16 0.95
C PHE A 250 4.50 -3.14 1.97
N LEU A 251 5.06 -3.14 3.17
CA LEU A 251 4.69 -2.25 4.25
C LEU A 251 5.96 -1.67 4.87
N ASP A 252 6.02 -0.36 5.11
CA ASP A 252 7.21 0.25 5.70
C ASP A 252 7.56 -0.41 7.04
N GLN A 253 8.87 -0.65 7.26
CA GLN A 253 9.38 -1.33 8.46
C GLN A 253 8.97 -0.62 9.77
N GLU A 254 8.72 0.69 9.71
CA GLU A 254 8.29 1.51 10.84
C GLU A 254 6.84 1.19 11.29
N LEU A 255 6.02 0.65 10.39
CA LEU A 255 4.64 0.26 10.66
C LEU A 255 4.53 -1.17 11.20
N LEU A 256 5.60 -1.95 11.13
CA LEU A 256 5.60 -3.35 11.58
C LEU A 256 5.77 -3.44 13.11
N PRO A 257 5.05 -4.35 13.77
CA PRO A 257 5.24 -4.65 15.20
C PRO A 257 6.68 -5.07 15.49
N LYS A 258 7.20 -4.70 16.66
CA LYS A 258 8.58 -5.01 17.07
C LYS A 258 8.92 -6.50 17.03
N SER A 259 7.96 -7.37 17.35
CA SER A 259 8.14 -8.83 17.28
C SER A 259 8.41 -9.32 15.85
N ILE A 260 7.70 -8.78 14.87
CA ILE A 260 7.87 -9.12 13.45
C ILE A 260 9.20 -8.57 12.94
N THR A 261 9.55 -7.33 13.29
CA THR A 261 10.81 -6.71 12.89
C THR A 261 12.01 -7.48 13.46
N THR A 262 11.94 -7.96 14.70
CA THR A 262 12.99 -8.79 15.30
C THR A 262 13.17 -10.11 14.56
N LEU A 263 12.08 -10.77 14.19
CA LEU A 263 12.12 -11.99 13.38
C LEU A 263 12.71 -11.71 11.99
N ALA A 264 12.33 -10.61 11.36
CA ALA A 264 12.80 -10.23 10.03
C ALA A 264 14.31 -10.00 9.96
N GLN A 265 14.94 -9.56 11.06
CA GLN A 265 16.39 -9.32 11.13
C GLN A 265 17.25 -10.57 10.88
N VAL A 266 16.69 -11.76 10.99
CA VAL A 266 17.39 -13.01 10.63
C VAL A 266 17.57 -13.15 9.12
N PHE A 267 16.74 -12.47 8.33
CA PHE A 267 16.67 -12.65 6.88
C PHE A 267 17.37 -11.50 6.13
N PRO A 268 18.09 -11.81 5.04
CA PRO A 268 18.79 -10.79 4.25
C PRO A 268 17.84 -9.76 3.62
N THR A 269 16.59 -10.12 3.36
CA THR A 269 15.55 -9.25 2.82
C THR A 269 15.31 -8.02 3.71
N TYR A 270 15.39 -8.16 5.02
CA TYR A 270 15.26 -7.05 5.97
C TYR A 270 16.34 -5.99 5.74
N TYR A 271 17.59 -6.41 5.61
CA TYR A 271 18.73 -5.51 5.40
C TYR A 271 18.70 -4.86 4.02
N TYR A 272 18.22 -5.58 3.02
CA TYR A 272 18.00 -5.04 1.68
C TYR A 272 17.04 -3.85 1.69
N VAL A 273 15.87 -3.99 2.34
CA VAL A 273 14.88 -2.93 2.48
C VAL A 273 15.42 -1.77 3.32
N ARG A 274 16.12 -2.07 4.39
CA ARG A 274 16.73 -1.07 5.26
C ARG A 274 17.78 -0.23 4.54
N ALA A 275 18.62 -0.85 3.69
CA ALA A 275 19.58 -0.14 2.86
C ALA A 275 18.90 0.80 1.86
N ASN A 276 17.84 0.36 1.21
CA ASN A 276 17.04 1.21 0.32
C ASN A 276 16.43 2.42 1.06
N THR A 277 15.91 2.21 2.27
CA THR A 277 15.37 3.29 3.10
C THR A 277 16.46 4.27 3.53
N PHE A 278 17.65 3.76 3.86
CA PHE A 278 18.80 4.62 4.20
C PHE A 278 19.23 5.47 2.99
N THR A 279 19.29 4.87 1.80
CA THR A 279 19.59 5.58 0.55
C THR A 279 18.59 6.69 0.25
N GLU A 280 17.29 6.45 0.47
CA GLU A 280 16.25 7.48 0.32
C GLU A 280 16.46 8.63 1.33
N ARG A 281 16.78 8.32 2.59
CA ARG A 281 16.97 9.35 3.61
C ARG A 281 18.19 10.25 3.37
N MET A 282 19.22 9.76 2.68
CA MET A 282 20.37 10.57 2.29
C MET A 282 20.04 11.63 1.22
N LEU A 283 18.89 11.50 0.54
CA LEU A 283 18.41 12.43 -0.47
C LEU A 283 17.49 13.53 0.08
N ARG A 284 17.08 13.40 1.33
CA ARG A 284 16.26 14.40 2.05
C ARG A 284 17.15 15.36 2.81
#